data_e76385d605a5f1d76d585e5a3d248639
#
_entry.id   e76385d605a5f1d76d585e5a3d248639
#
_cell.length_a   1.000
_cell.length_b   1.000
_cell.length_c   1.000
_cell.angle_alpha   90.00
_cell.angle_beta   90.00
_cell.angle_gamma   90.00
#
_symmetry.space_group_name_H-M   'P 1'
#
loop_
_entity.id
_entity.type
_entity.pdbx_description
1 polymer ?
#
loop_
_entity_poly.entity_id
_entity_poly.type
_entity_poly.pdbx_seq_one_letter_code
_entity_poly.pdbx_strand_id
1 'polypeptide(L)'
;MKRKLGRAVRKIAASAGIVLSAALLMGANGNWNTAVERTGRGHVIGNPQARLKLTEFISYTCPHCAKFAVEGEAPLQLAYIGPGKVSLDVRHSLHDPVDLTAAMLANCGPAAKFPQNHAALMRAQPRWLPTLTNRSPAQVQRWSTGDNAARRRAIAADFGFYKLMEGRGYSRVDADRCLNDEAMAKRLSDNTVADIEQFGLRGTPSFAIDGVLLAGTHDWATLAPQLDARLKQGK
;
A
#
# COMPACT_ATOMS: atom_id res chain seq x y z
N MET A 1 46.63 -15.24 -67.85
CA MET A 1 45.96 -14.23 -66.99
C MET A 1 44.96 -14.90 -66.10
N LYS A 2 45.26 -15.12 -64.79
CA LYS A 2 44.37 -15.75 -63.79
C LYS A 2 44.18 -14.74 -62.66
N ARG A 3 42.94 -14.17 -62.55
CA ARG A 3 42.55 -13.32 -61.43
C ARG A 3 42.05 -14.18 -60.24
N LYS A 4 42.75 -14.06 -59.11
CA LYS A 4 42.35 -14.65 -57.85
C LYS A 4 41.25 -13.74 -57.16
N LEU A 5 40.09 -14.26 -56.96
CA LEU A 5 39.06 -13.63 -56.04
C LEU A 5 39.38 -13.97 -54.58
N GLY A 6 39.72 -12.95 -53.82
CA GLY A 6 39.84 -13.06 -52.35
C GLY A 6 38.47 -13.05 -51.65
N ARG A 7 38.24 -14.10 -50.89
CA ARG A 7 37.01 -14.25 -50.02
C ARG A 7 37.26 -13.53 -48.69
N ALA A 8 36.61 -12.39 -48.48
CA ALA A 8 36.60 -11.71 -47.19
C ALA A 8 35.63 -12.42 -46.26
N VAL A 9 36.14 -13.04 -45.21
CA VAL A 9 35.34 -13.62 -44.12
C VAL A 9 35.03 -12.49 -43.11
N ARG A 10 33.77 -12.03 -43.08
CA ARG A 10 33.26 -11.14 -42.06
C ARG A 10 33.03 -11.95 -40.77
N LYS A 11 33.87 -11.70 -39.77
CA LYS A 11 33.64 -12.17 -38.41
C LYS A 11 32.51 -11.32 -37.78
N ILE A 12 31.32 -11.93 -37.59
CA ILE A 12 30.23 -11.37 -36.79
C ILE A 12 30.59 -11.66 -35.35
N ALA A 13 30.98 -10.63 -34.61
CA ALA A 13 31.12 -10.70 -33.17
C ALA A 13 29.69 -10.66 -32.55
N ALA A 14 29.25 -11.78 -32.02
CA ALA A 14 28.04 -11.86 -31.22
C ALA A 14 28.31 -11.20 -29.86
N SER A 15 27.85 -9.98 -29.69
CA SER A 15 27.81 -9.31 -28.38
C SER A 15 26.69 -9.95 -27.55
N ALA A 16 27.02 -10.94 -26.72
CA ALA A 16 26.15 -11.44 -25.68
C ALA A 16 25.98 -10.33 -24.64
N GLY A 17 24.88 -9.61 -24.72
CA GLY A 17 24.46 -8.66 -23.70
C GLY A 17 24.15 -9.39 -22.41
N ILE A 18 25.02 -9.27 -21.42
CA ILE A 18 24.75 -9.69 -20.05
C ILE A 18 23.77 -8.67 -19.48
N VAL A 19 22.47 -9.02 -19.51
CA VAL A 19 21.46 -8.36 -18.69
C VAL A 19 21.71 -8.83 -17.25
N LEU A 20 22.58 -8.10 -16.55
CA LEU A 20 22.82 -8.32 -15.14
C LEU A 20 21.58 -7.80 -14.41
N SER A 21 20.72 -8.71 -13.98
CA SER A 21 19.57 -8.42 -13.11
C SER A 21 20.08 -7.81 -11.80
N ALA A 22 19.94 -6.49 -11.67
CA ALA A 22 20.34 -5.72 -10.48
C ALA A 22 19.53 -6.06 -9.20
N ALA A 23 18.71 -7.12 -9.22
CA ALA A 23 17.87 -7.56 -8.11
C ALA A 23 18.61 -8.39 -7.03
N LEU A 24 19.89 -8.71 -7.20
CA LEU A 24 20.58 -9.70 -6.33
C LEU A 24 21.55 -9.10 -5.29
N LEU A 25 21.65 -7.78 -5.12
CA LEU A 25 22.63 -7.18 -4.20
C LEU A 25 22.05 -6.57 -2.91
N MET A 26 20.75 -6.71 -2.62
CA MET A 26 20.20 -6.30 -1.31
C MET A 26 20.19 -7.42 -0.26
N GLY A 27 20.82 -8.56 -0.52
CA GLY A 27 20.61 -9.81 0.22
C GLY A 27 21.41 -10.05 1.48
N ALA A 28 22.37 -9.21 1.89
CA ALA A 28 23.24 -9.60 3.02
C ALA A 28 23.04 -8.81 4.33
N ASN A 29 22.52 -7.56 4.28
CA ASN A 29 22.20 -6.75 5.47
C ASN A 29 21.06 -5.75 5.20
N GLY A 30 20.15 -6.04 4.29
CA GLY A 30 19.10 -5.14 3.85
C GLY A 30 17.98 -4.99 4.87
N ASN A 31 17.67 -3.77 5.24
CA ASN A 31 16.43 -3.45 5.92
C ASN A 31 15.27 -3.53 4.91
N TRP A 32 14.58 -4.66 4.89
CA TRP A 32 13.48 -4.93 3.97
C TRP A 32 12.27 -3.98 4.12
N ASN A 33 12.21 -3.18 5.19
CA ASN A 33 11.16 -2.16 5.36
C ASN A 33 11.15 -1.09 4.26
N THR A 34 12.23 -0.95 3.48
CA THR A 34 12.34 0.02 2.38
C THR A 34 11.99 -0.56 1.01
N ALA A 35 11.87 -1.89 0.91
CA ALA A 35 11.44 -2.55 -0.31
C ALA A 35 9.91 -2.46 -0.42
N VAL A 36 9.42 -1.63 -1.35
CA VAL A 36 7.98 -1.38 -1.55
C VAL A 36 7.62 -1.54 -3.00
N GLU A 37 6.64 -2.37 -3.28
CA GLU A 37 6.08 -2.59 -4.61
C GLU A 37 4.59 -2.24 -4.61
N ARG A 38 4.13 -1.49 -5.62
CA ARG A 38 2.71 -1.31 -5.89
C ARG A 38 2.24 -2.44 -6.80
N THR A 39 1.28 -3.20 -6.33
CA THR A 39 0.63 -4.27 -7.10
C THR A 39 -0.72 -3.81 -7.67
N GLY A 40 -1.38 -4.67 -8.43
CA GLY A 40 -2.76 -4.43 -8.86
C GLY A 40 -3.76 -4.37 -7.71
N ARG A 41 -3.43 -4.98 -6.55
CA ARG A 41 -4.34 -5.11 -5.39
C ARG A 41 -4.00 -4.17 -4.23
N GLY A 42 -2.72 -3.87 -4.01
CA GLY A 42 -2.28 -3.10 -2.85
C GLY A 42 -0.81 -2.70 -2.94
N HIS A 43 -0.16 -2.63 -1.78
CA HIS A 43 1.26 -2.36 -1.67
C HIS A 43 1.94 -3.45 -0.86
N VAL A 44 2.91 -4.11 -1.47
CA VAL A 44 3.74 -5.12 -0.80
C VAL A 44 4.99 -4.45 -0.24
N ILE A 45 5.22 -4.63 1.06
CA ILE A 45 6.37 -4.11 1.80
C ILE A 45 7.16 -5.32 2.32
N GLY A 46 8.45 -5.35 2.07
CA GLY A 46 9.31 -6.40 2.59
C GLY A 46 9.96 -7.28 1.54
N ASN A 47 10.52 -8.39 1.98
CA ASN A 47 11.16 -9.37 1.12
C ASN A 47 10.13 -10.13 0.27
N PRO A 48 10.15 -10.06 -1.07
CA PRO A 48 9.21 -10.81 -1.91
C PRO A 48 9.36 -12.34 -1.76
N GLN A 49 10.52 -12.80 -1.28
CA GLN A 49 10.79 -14.20 -0.95
C GLN A 49 10.58 -14.51 0.54
N ALA A 50 9.92 -13.63 1.29
CA ALA A 50 9.62 -13.88 2.69
C ALA A 50 8.83 -15.18 2.85
N ARG A 51 9.13 -15.88 3.96
CA ARG A 51 8.53 -17.16 4.28
C ARG A 51 7.02 -17.07 4.50
N LEU A 52 6.55 -15.98 5.11
CA LEU A 52 5.13 -15.71 5.30
C LEU A 52 4.72 -14.46 4.53
N LYS A 53 3.55 -14.54 3.90
CA LYS A 53 2.92 -13.42 3.22
C LYS A 53 1.70 -12.98 4.04
N LEU A 54 1.86 -11.89 4.78
CA LEU A 54 0.78 -11.27 5.54
C LEU A 54 0.03 -10.29 4.65
N THR A 55 -1.29 -10.43 4.57
CA THR A 55 -2.16 -9.41 3.98
C THR A 55 -2.92 -8.71 5.10
N GLU A 56 -2.92 -7.38 5.09
CA GLU A 56 -3.69 -6.54 5.99
C GLU A 56 -4.76 -5.79 5.20
N PHE A 57 -6.03 -5.95 5.55
CA PHE A 57 -7.16 -5.23 4.99
C PHE A 57 -7.54 -4.08 5.90
N ILE A 58 -7.40 -2.84 5.40
CA ILE A 58 -7.52 -1.62 6.19
C ILE A 58 -8.58 -0.67 5.68
N SER A 59 -9.08 0.17 6.58
CA SER A 59 -9.87 1.36 6.28
C SER A 59 -9.30 2.56 7.05
N TYR A 60 -9.15 3.71 6.38
CA TYR A 60 -8.70 4.92 7.05
C TYR A 60 -9.75 5.50 7.98
N THR A 61 -11.03 5.20 7.80
CA THR A 61 -12.10 5.63 8.71
C THR A 61 -12.39 4.64 9.85
N CYS A 62 -11.63 3.53 9.93
CA CYS A 62 -11.73 2.55 10.99
C CYS A 62 -10.82 2.91 12.19
N PRO A 63 -11.36 3.17 13.40
CA PRO A 63 -10.53 3.47 14.59
C PRO A 63 -9.63 2.30 15.01
N HIS A 64 -10.05 1.06 14.78
CA HIS A 64 -9.25 -0.13 15.08
C HIS A 64 -8.02 -0.25 14.18
N CYS A 65 -8.10 0.18 12.90
CA CYS A 65 -6.95 0.26 12.00
C CYS A 65 -5.93 1.30 12.50
N ALA A 66 -6.39 2.48 12.92
CA ALA A 66 -5.50 3.48 13.50
C ALA A 66 -4.85 3.00 14.81
N LYS A 67 -5.58 2.25 15.64
CA LYS A 67 -5.02 1.62 16.83
C LYS A 67 -3.93 0.61 16.44
N PHE A 68 -4.17 -0.26 15.47
CA PHE A 68 -3.17 -1.21 14.98
C PHE A 68 -1.94 -0.50 14.43
N ALA A 69 -2.10 0.59 13.67
CA ALA A 69 -0.99 1.38 13.15
C ALA A 69 -0.08 1.96 14.26
N VAL A 70 -0.63 2.23 15.45
CA VAL A 70 0.15 2.70 16.61
C VAL A 70 0.80 1.55 17.37
N GLU A 71 0.09 0.44 17.58
CA GLU A 71 0.52 -0.66 18.45
C GLU A 71 1.28 -1.77 17.71
N GLY A 72 0.91 -2.04 16.46
CA GLY A 72 1.34 -3.20 15.69
C GLY A 72 2.37 -2.94 14.61
N GLU A 73 2.32 -1.76 13.92
CA GLU A 73 3.21 -1.53 12.78
C GLU A 73 4.70 -1.54 13.16
N ALA A 74 5.08 -0.88 14.26
CA ALA A 74 6.49 -0.81 14.65
C ALA A 74 7.08 -2.18 15.01
N PRO A 75 6.46 -3.00 15.89
CA PRO A 75 6.96 -4.35 16.15
C PRO A 75 6.89 -5.26 14.91
N LEU A 76 5.88 -5.12 14.03
CA LEU A 76 5.80 -5.87 12.77
C LEU A 76 6.98 -5.53 11.85
N GLN A 77 7.30 -4.24 11.70
CA GLN A 77 8.43 -3.78 10.90
C GLN A 77 9.78 -4.24 11.47
N LEU A 78 9.97 -4.13 12.78
CA LEU A 78 11.26 -4.42 13.42
C LEU A 78 11.56 -5.92 13.52
N ALA A 79 10.57 -6.74 13.89
CA ALA A 79 10.78 -8.14 14.21
C ALA A 79 10.51 -9.10 13.05
N TYR A 80 9.72 -8.68 12.05
CA TYR A 80 9.23 -9.56 10.99
C TYR A 80 9.56 -9.09 9.58
N ILE A 81 9.22 -7.83 9.21
CA ILE A 81 9.44 -7.33 7.85
C ILE A 81 10.91 -6.98 7.64
N GLY A 82 11.51 -6.17 8.50
CA GLY A 82 12.90 -5.73 8.39
C GLY A 82 13.89 -6.88 8.26
N PRO A 83 13.78 -7.95 9.08
CA PRO A 83 14.59 -9.15 8.91
C PRO A 83 14.23 -10.04 7.71
N GLY A 84 13.20 -9.70 6.94
CA GLY A 84 12.77 -10.43 5.75
C GLY A 84 11.99 -11.73 6.01
N LYS A 85 11.49 -11.94 7.23
CA LYS A 85 10.71 -13.14 7.61
C LYS A 85 9.29 -13.09 7.08
N VAL A 86 8.71 -11.89 6.99
CA VAL A 86 7.35 -11.60 6.54
C VAL A 86 7.39 -10.53 5.46
N SER A 87 6.59 -10.68 4.40
CA SER A 87 6.19 -9.59 3.51
C SER A 87 4.77 -9.16 3.86
N LEU A 88 4.51 -7.84 3.88
CA LEU A 88 3.22 -7.26 4.19
C LEU A 88 2.57 -6.70 2.94
N ASP A 89 1.39 -7.21 2.56
CA ASP A 89 0.53 -6.64 1.51
C ASP A 89 -0.61 -5.85 2.15
N VAL A 90 -0.55 -4.52 2.05
CA VAL A 90 -1.58 -3.62 2.57
C VAL A 90 -2.62 -3.39 1.49
N ARG A 91 -3.88 -3.77 1.78
CA ARG A 91 -5.04 -3.63 0.89
C ARG A 91 -6.13 -2.77 1.53
N HIS A 92 -6.80 -2.00 0.69
CA HIS A 92 -7.88 -1.14 1.16
C HIS A 92 -9.23 -1.88 1.15
N SER A 93 -9.92 -1.87 2.28
CA SER A 93 -11.32 -2.28 2.43
C SER A 93 -12.13 -1.03 2.74
N LEU A 94 -12.58 -0.34 1.68
CA LEU A 94 -13.16 1.00 1.75
C LEU A 94 -14.57 0.97 2.36
N HIS A 95 -14.84 1.87 3.30
CA HIS A 95 -16.13 1.97 3.98
C HIS A 95 -16.99 3.13 3.47
N ASP A 96 -16.37 4.24 3.06
CA ASP A 96 -17.07 5.48 2.72
C ASP A 96 -16.23 6.40 1.79
N PRO A 97 -16.80 7.51 1.27
CA PRO A 97 -16.05 8.43 0.40
C PRO A 97 -14.86 9.14 1.07
N VAL A 98 -14.86 9.30 2.40
CA VAL A 98 -13.74 9.88 3.15
C VAL A 98 -12.58 8.88 3.16
N ASP A 99 -12.89 7.61 3.40
CA ASP A 99 -11.93 6.51 3.33
C ASP A 99 -11.29 6.40 1.96
N LEU A 100 -12.09 6.42 0.87
CA LEU A 100 -11.57 6.45 -0.49
C LEU A 100 -10.65 7.65 -0.73
N THR A 101 -11.03 8.84 -0.26
CA THR A 101 -10.22 10.05 -0.42
C THR A 101 -8.88 9.92 0.29
N ALA A 102 -8.86 9.41 1.52
CA ALA A 102 -7.63 9.14 2.27
C ALA A 102 -6.79 8.05 1.58
N ALA A 103 -7.42 6.96 1.10
CA ALA A 103 -6.74 5.89 0.37
C ALA A 103 -6.07 6.40 -0.91
N MET A 104 -6.74 7.27 -1.69
CA MET A 104 -6.14 7.87 -2.89
C MET A 104 -4.91 8.71 -2.55
N LEU A 105 -4.95 9.48 -1.46
CA LEU A 105 -3.80 10.27 -1.00
C LEU A 105 -2.66 9.41 -0.46
N ALA A 106 -2.97 8.31 0.24
CA ALA A 106 -1.95 7.34 0.64
C ALA A 106 -1.23 6.73 -0.56
N ASN A 107 -1.98 6.46 -1.64
CA ASN A 107 -1.47 5.90 -2.88
C ASN A 107 -0.78 6.93 -3.80
N CYS A 108 -0.72 8.20 -3.40
CA CYS A 108 -0.15 9.29 -4.20
C CYS A 108 1.37 9.15 -4.36
N GLY A 109 1.87 9.40 -5.57
CA GLY A 109 3.30 9.37 -5.88
C GLY A 109 3.90 7.97 -6.06
N PRO A 110 5.24 7.83 -5.97
CA PRO A 110 5.93 6.56 -6.11
C PRO A 110 5.56 5.56 -5.00
N ALA A 111 5.61 4.26 -5.31
CA ALA A 111 5.30 3.18 -4.35
C ALA A 111 6.06 3.32 -3.02
N ALA A 112 7.33 3.68 -3.06
CA ALA A 112 8.16 3.88 -1.86
C ALA A 112 7.66 4.97 -0.89
N LYS A 113 6.76 5.86 -1.32
CA LYS A 113 6.12 6.88 -0.47
C LYS A 113 4.92 6.33 0.32
N PHE A 114 4.33 5.22 -0.14
CA PHE A 114 3.11 4.67 0.45
C PHE A 114 3.21 4.41 1.96
N PRO A 115 4.24 3.72 2.51
CA PRO A 115 4.26 3.41 3.94
C PRO A 115 4.22 4.66 4.82
N GLN A 116 4.90 5.71 4.39
CA GLN A 116 4.95 6.97 5.13
C GLN A 116 3.66 7.79 4.98
N ASN A 117 3.02 7.79 3.79
CA ASN A 117 1.73 8.45 3.59
C ASN A 117 0.65 7.74 4.40
N HIS A 118 0.62 6.39 4.35
CA HIS A 118 -0.25 5.54 5.15
C HIS A 118 -0.14 5.84 6.64
N ALA A 119 1.07 5.78 7.19
CA ALA A 119 1.34 6.05 8.59
C ALA A 119 0.93 7.47 9.02
N ALA A 120 1.13 8.48 8.15
CA ALA A 120 0.73 9.85 8.44
C ALA A 120 -0.80 10.00 8.56
N LEU A 121 -1.57 9.39 7.66
CA LEU A 121 -3.03 9.42 7.68
C LEU A 121 -3.59 8.65 8.87
N MET A 122 -3.09 7.42 9.14
CA MET A 122 -3.53 6.58 10.25
C MET A 122 -3.25 7.23 11.61
N ARG A 123 -2.02 7.71 11.85
CA ARG A 123 -1.65 8.36 13.12
C ARG A 123 -2.36 9.69 13.34
N ALA A 124 -2.76 10.37 12.27
CA ALA A 124 -3.54 11.58 12.35
C ALA A 124 -5.04 11.33 12.55
N GLN A 125 -5.52 10.10 12.37
CA GLN A 125 -6.95 9.75 12.37
C GLN A 125 -7.70 10.30 13.60
N PRO A 126 -7.21 10.18 14.84
CA PRO A 126 -7.93 10.69 16.00
C PRO A 126 -8.22 12.20 15.96
N ARG A 127 -7.44 12.95 15.16
CA ARG A 127 -7.63 14.40 14.99
C ARG A 127 -8.63 14.76 13.91
N TRP A 128 -8.71 13.98 12.83
CA TRP A 128 -9.57 14.29 11.69
C TRP A 128 -10.88 13.48 11.65
N LEU A 129 -10.89 12.26 12.19
CA LEU A 129 -12.07 11.39 12.18
C LEU A 129 -13.32 12.02 12.85
N PRO A 130 -13.19 12.83 13.92
CA PRO A 130 -14.35 13.52 14.50
C PRO A 130 -15.11 14.41 13.53
N THR A 131 -14.48 14.92 12.46
CA THR A 131 -15.15 15.67 11.39
C THR A 131 -16.21 14.83 10.68
N LEU A 132 -16.02 13.51 10.57
CA LEU A 132 -16.98 12.60 9.95
C LEU A 132 -18.27 12.46 10.79
N THR A 133 -18.12 12.39 12.11
CA THR A 133 -19.26 12.26 13.03
C THR A 133 -19.97 13.60 13.30
N ASN A 134 -19.20 14.70 13.31
CA ASN A 134 -19.67 16.05 13.61
C ASN A 134 -19.90 16.91 12.37
N ARG A 135 -20.11 16.27 11.20
CA ARG A 135 -20.27 16.97 9.92
C ARG A 135 -21.49 17.89 9.90
N SER A 136 -21.31 19.10 9.42
CA SER A 136 -22.41 20.05 9.19
C SER A 136 -23.19 19.73 7.90
N PRO A 137 -24.44 20.18 7.77
CA PRO A 137 -25.19 20.04 6.51
C PRO A 137 -24.45 20.62 5.30
N ALA A 138 -23.76 21.75 5.47
CA ALA A 138 -22.99 22.39 4.41
C ALA A 138 -21.80 21.52 3.96
N GLN A 139 -21.14 20.80 4.87
CA GLN A 139 -20.10 19.83 4.52
C GLN A 139 -20.67 18.65 3.73
N VAL A 140 -21.75 18.05 4.22
CA VAL A 140 -22.44 16.94 3.51
C VAL A 140 -22.82 17.35 2.10
N GLN A 141 -23.35 18.56 1.92
CA GLN A 141 -23.68 19.09 0.59
C GLN A 141 -22.44 19.18 -0.30
N ARG A 142 -21.31 19.73 0.17
CA ARG A 142 -20.07 19.82 -0.62
C ARG A 142 -19.52 18.45 -1.01
N TRP A 143 -19.66 17.44 -0.14
CA TRP A 143 -19.17 16.08 -0.41
C TRP A 143 -20.07 15.29 -1.37
N SER A 144 -21.28 15.79 -1.65
CA SER A 144 -22.25 15.17 -2.55
C SER A 144 -22.50 15.96 -3.84
N THR A 145 -21.98 17.18 -3.97
CA THR A 145 -22.21 18.07 -5.12
C THR A 145 -21.02 18.13 -6.07
N GLY A 146 -21.28 18.22 -7.38
CA GLY A 146 -20.26 18.28 -8.41
C GLY A 146 -19.79 16.89 -8.88
N ASP A 147 -18.69 16.88 -9.65
CA ASP A 147 -18.05 15.64 -10.08
C ASP A 147 -17.33 14.93 -8.92
N ASN A 148 -16.93 13.69 -9.13
CA ASN A 148 -16.27 12.90 -8.10
C ASN A 148 -14.96 13.54 -7.59
N ALA A 149 -14.20 14.16 -8.49
CA ALA A 149 -12.95 14.83 -8.14
C ALA A 149 -13.21 16.06 -7.27
N ALA A 150 -14.25 16.86 -7.58
CA ALA A 150 -14.65 18.01 -6.75
C ALA A 150 -15.08 17.58 -5.35
N ARG A 151 -15.84 16.47 -5.24
CA ARG A 151 -16.27 15.90 -3.95
C ARG A 151 -15.07 15.46 -3.12
N ARG A 152 -14.11 14.73 -3.72
CA ARG A 152 -12.89 14.29 -3.03
C ARG A 152 -12.02 15.47 -2.59
N ARG A 153 -11.90 16.53 -3.42
CA ARG A 153 -11.19 17.76 -3.02
C ARG A 153 -11.87 18.49 -1.84
N ALA A 154 -13.20 18.53 -1.83
CA ALA A 154 -13.95 19.11 -0.72
C ALA A 154 -13.73 18.30 0.57
N ILE A 155 -13.80 16.97 0.51
CA ILE A 155 -13.47 16.08 1.61
C ILE A 155 -12.02 16.33 2.08
N ALA A 156 -11.04 16.32 1.18
CA ALA A 156 -9.64 16.52 1.56
C ALA A 156 -9.39 17.87 2.25
N ALA A 157 -10.12 18.93 1.85
CA ALA A 157 -10.06 20.23 2.52
C ALA A 157 -10.69 20.19 3.92
N ASP A 158 -11.89 19.66 4.05
CA ASP A 158 -12.63 19.62 5.32
C ASP A 158 -11.97 18.73 6.38
N PHE A 159 -11.29 17.67 5.97
CA PHE A 159 -10.57 16.75 6.85
C PHE A 159 -9.10 17.14 7.10
N GLY A 160 -8.62 18.23 6.50
CA GLY A 160 -7.25 18.70 6.65
C GLY A 160 -6.21 17.80 5.98
N PHE A 161 -6.61 16.95 5.03
CA PHE A 161 -5.71 16.02 4.35
C PHE A 161 -4.65 16.73 3.51
N TYR A 162 -4.94 17.91 2.95
CA TYR A 162 -3.92 18.69 2.24
C TYR A 162 -2.74 19.04 3.14
N LYS A 163 -3.00 19.49 4.37
CA LYS A 163 -1.94 19.81 5.35
C LYS A 163 -1.13 18.57 5.74
N LEU A 164 -1.78 17.42 5.85
CA LEU A 164 -1.08 16.14 6.08
C LEU A 164 -0.15 15.80 4.91
N MET A 165 -0.64 15.97 3.67
CA MET A 165 0.14 15.66 2.47
C MET A 165 1.27 16.68 2.23
N GLU A 166 1.07 17.96 2.56
CA GLU A 166 2.14 18.97 2.58
C GLU A 166 3.26 18.54 3.53
N GLY A 167 2.94 18.06 4.72
CA GLY A 167 3.92 17.49 5.66
C GLY A 167 4.62 16.23 5.12
N ARG A 168 4.10 15.61 4.06
CA ARG A 168 4.71 14.50 3.33
C ARG A 168 5.50 14.95 2.08
N GLY A 169 5.58 16.25 1.83
CA GLY A 169 6.29 16.84 0.69
C GLY A 169 5.48 16.86 -0.62
N TYR A 170 4.14 16.79 -0.55
CA TYR A 170 3.28 17.00 -1.71
C TYR A 170 2.75 18.42 -1.73
N SER A 171 2.81 19.07 -2.87
CA SER A 171 2.07 20.31 -3.09
C SER A 171 0.55 20.03 -3.16
N ARG A 172 -0.26 21.09 -3.01
CA ARG A 172 -1.71 20.97 -3.25
C ARG A 172 -2.02 20.44 -4.66
N VAL A 173 -1.26 20.91 -5.65
CA VAL A 173 -1.42 20.45 -7.05
C VAL A 173 -1.13 18.96 -7.20
N ASP A 174 -0.12 18.43 -6.51
CA ASP A 174 0.17 17.00 -6.52
C ASP A 174 -0.94 16.19 -5.86
N ALA A 175 -1.46 16.65 -4.72
CA ALA A 175 -2.59 16.02 -4.04
C ALA A 175 -3.85 16.06 -4.91
N ASP A 176 -4.16 17.20 -5.55
CA ASP A 176 -5.30 17.33 -6.47
C ASP A 176 -5.17 16.41 -7.68
N ARG A 177 -3.96 16.22 -8.23
CA ARG A 177 -3.72 15.26 -9.33
C ARG A 177 -4.08 13.83 -8.90
N CYS A 178 -3.68 13.43 -7.69
CA CYS A 178 -4.02 12.12 -7.16
C CYS A 178 -5.53 11.99 -6.91
N LEU A 179 -6.20 13.02 -6.39
CA LEU A 179 -7.65 13.02 -6.15
C LEU A 179 -8.49 13.05 -7.43
N ASN A 180 -7.90 13.49 -8.55
CA ASN A 180 -8.54 13.51 -9.87
C ASN A 180 -8.37 12.18 -10.63
N ASP A 181 -7.58 11.23 -10.12
CA ASP A 181 -7.32 9.94 -10.78
C ASP A 181 -8.52 8.99 -10.63
N GLU A 182 -9.44 9.05 -11.59
CA GLU A 182 -10.62 8.18 -11.61
C GLU A 182 -10.27 6.70 -11.79
N ALA A 183 -9.18 6.40 -12.49
CA ALA A 183 -8.73 5.03 -12.66
C ALA A 183 -8.23 4.45 -11.32
N MET A 184 -7.52 5.25 -10.52
CA MET A 184 -7.12 4.87 -9.16
C MET A 184 -8.35 4.67 -8.27
N ALA A 185 -9.30 5.61 -8.28
CA ALA A 185 -10.52 5.52 -7.47
C ALA A 185 -11.31 4.25 -7.80
N LYS A 186 -11.52 3.98 -9.09
CA LYS A 186 -12.20 2.77 -9.55
C LYS A 186 -11.45 1.51 -9.11
N ARG A 187 -10.15 1.44 -9.33
CA ARG A 187 -9.34 0.27 -8.94
C ARG A 187 -9.42 -0.01 -7.45
N LEU A 188 -9.32 1.01 -6.60
CA LEU A 188 -9.44 0.85 -5.15
C LEU A 188 -10.80 0.33 -4.73
N SER A 189 -11.87 0.82 -5.37
CA SER A 189 -13.25 0.37 -5.11
C SER A 189 -13.48 -1.06 -5.61
N ASP A 190 -13.05 -1.39 -6.83
CA ASP A 190 -13.18 -2.74 -7.39
C ASP A 190 -12.39 -3.77 -6.55
N ASN A 191 -11.19 -3.41 -6.10
CA ASN A 191 -10.37 -4.26 -5.24
C ASN A 191 -11.05 -4.52 -3.89
N THR A 192 -11.70 -3.51 -3.31
CA THR A 192 -12.48 -3.68 -2.07
C THR A 192 -13.58 -4.73 -2.26
N VAL A 193 -14.36 -4.63 -3.33
CA VAL A 193 -15.42 -5.60 -3.61
C VAL A 193 -14.84 -7.01 -3.80
N ALA A 194 -13.79 -7.13 -4.61
CA ALA A 194 -13.15 -8.40 -4.89
C ALA A 194 -12.50 -9.05 -3.64
N ASP A 195 -11.92 -8.24 -2.72
CA ASP A 195 -11.36 -8.75 -1.46
C ASP A 195 -12.47 -9.18 -0.49
N ILE A 196 -13.58 -8.44 -0.42
CA ILE A 196 -14.76 -8.85 0.37
C ILE A 196 -15.30 -10.19 -0.11
N GLU A 197 -15.48 -10.36 -1.43
CA GLU A 197 -15.97 -11.62 -2.02
C GLU A 197 -14.99 -12.77 -1.82
N GLN A 198 -13.69 -12.55 -2.05
CA GLN A 198 -12.67 -13.59 -1.96
C GLN A 198 -12.43 -14.07 -0.53
N PHE A 199 -12.39 -13.16 0.44
CA PHE A 199 -12.01 -13.47 1.83
C PHE A 199 -13.19 -13.49 2.80
N GLY A 200 -14.39 -13.06 2.39
CA GLY A 200 -15.54 -12.94 3.29
C GLY A 200 -15.32 -11.91 4.39
N LEU A 201 -14.67 -10.77 4.06
CA LEU A 201 -14.33 -9.73 5.01
C LEU A 201 -15.59 -9.16 5.68
N ARG A 202 -15.57 -9.04 7.01
CA ARG A 202 -16.70 -8.51 7.81
C ARG A 202 -16.33 -7.24 8.60
N GLY A 203 -15.07 -6.78 8.50
CA GLY A 203 -14.58 -5.62 9.23
C GLY A 203 -13.10 -5.41 9.02
N THR A 204 -12.59 -4.31 9.62
CA THR A 204 -11.19 -3.89 9.54
C THR A 204 -10.64 -3.55 10.93
N PRO A 205 -9.33 -3.73 11.18
CA PRO A 205 -8.44 -4.44 10.31
C PRO A 205 -8.79 -5.93 10.26
N SER A 206 -8.56 -6.58 9.11
CA SER A 206 -8.58 -8.03 8.98
C SER A 206 -7.24 -8.49 8.41
N PHE A 207 -6.84 -9.71 8.74
CA PHE A 207 -5.55 -10.25 8.33
C PHE A 207 -5.70 -11.60 7.65
N ALA A 208 -4.85 -11.85 6.64
CA ALA A 208 -4.68 -13.16 6.05
C ALA A 208 -3.19 -13.53 6.02
N ILE A 209 -2.86 -14.79 6.25
CA ILE A 209 -1.49 -15.31 6.06
C ILE A 209 -1.54 -16.34 4.95
N ASP A 210 -0.65 -16.18 3.95
CA ASP A 210 -0.56 -17.06 2.78
C ASP A 210 -1.92 -17.30 2.09
N GLY A 211 -2.75 -16.23 2.04
CA GLY A 211 -4.09 -16.24 1.43
C GLY A 211 -5.20 -16.82 2.31
N VAL A 212 -4.93 -17.22 3.55
CA VAL A 212 -5.92 -17.74 4.50
C VAL A 212 -6.30 -16.68 5.53
N LEU A 213 -7.58 -16.28 5.54
CA LEU A 213 -8.11 -15.28 6.49
C LEU A 213 -7.99 -15.77 7.94
N LEU A 214 -7.51 -14.91 8.82
CA LEU A 214 -7.39 -15.20 10.26
C LEU A 214 -8.67 -14.76 10.98
N ALA A 215 -9.58 -15.68 11.19
CA ALA A 215 -10.83 -15.40 11.88
C ALA A 215 -10.58 -14.84 13.30
N GLY A 216 -11.30 -13.76 13.66
CA GLY A 216 -11.21 -13.16 14.99
C GLY A 216 -9.89 -12.42 15.29
N THR A 217 -9.05 -12.16 14.27
CA THR A 217 -7.78 -11.46 14.43
C THR A 217 -7.92 -10.04 13.90
N HIS A 218 -7.94 -9.06 14.83
CA HIS A 218 -8.21 -7.66 14.50
C HIS A 218 -7.27 -6.68 15.23
N ASP A 219 -6.24 -7.17 15.92
CA ASP A 219 -5.27 -6.38 16.66
C ASP A 219 -3.90 -7.06 16.71
N TRP A 220 -2.91 -6.34 17.23
CA TRP A 220 -1.55 -6.85 17.36
C TRP A 220 -1.43 -8.02 18.34
N ALA A 221 -2.18 -7.96 19.45
CA ALA A 221 -2.11 -8.98 20.51
C ALA A 221 -2.54 -10.36 19.99
N THR A 222 -3.51 -10.40 19.08
CA THR A 222 -4.00 -11.63 18.45
C THR A 222 -3.21 -12.02 17.20
N LEU A 223 -2.60 -11.08 16.49
CA LEU A 223 -1.81 -11.35 15.27
C LEU A 223 -0.41 -11.89 15.59
N ALA A 224 0.32 -11.26 16.52
CA ALA A 224 1.72 -11.58 16.78
C ALA A 224 1.96 -13.07 17.14
N PRO A 225 1.18 -13.70 18.04
CA PRO A 225 1.35 -15.12 18.34
C PRO A 225 1.15 -16.04 17.14
N GLN A 226 0.29 -15.65 16.19
CA GLN A 226 0.02 -16.43 14.98
C GLN A 226 1.18 -16.36 13.98
N LEU A 227 1.83 -15.18 13.86
CA LEU A 227 3.06 -15.04 13.08
C LEU A 227 4.18 -15.89 13.67
N ASP A 228 4.38 -15.81 14.99
CA ASP A 228 5.41 -16.59 15.72
C ASP A 228 5.21 -18.09 15.56
N ALA A 229 3.98 -18.58 15.74
CA ALA A 229 3.67 -19.99 15.61
C ALA A 229 4.03 -20.53 14.22
N ARG A 230 3.65 -19.80 13.16
CA ARG A 230 3.92 -20.22 11.77
C ARG A 230 5.40 -20.12 11.42
N LEU A 231 6.12 -19.13 11.96
CA LEU A 231 7.57 -19.02 11.76
C LEU A 231 8.35 -20.12 12.48
N LYS A 232 7.82 -20.71 13.56
CA LYS A 232 8.42 -21.84 14.27
C LYS A 232 8.20 -23.19 13.58
N GLN A 233 7.04 -23.41 12.96
CA GLN A 233 6.63 -24.70 12.38
C GLN A 233 7.45 -25.15 11.16
N GLY A 234 8.35 -24.39 10.64
CA GLY A 234 9.15 -24.71 9.46
C GLY A 234 10.66 -24.70 9.71
N LYS A 235 11.07 -24.95 10.94
CA LYS A 235 12.45 -25.28 11.27
C LYS A 235 12.68 -26.77 11.25
#